data_0980cb2e6ff19fe5332cfcf6cee73137
#
_entry.id   0980cb2e6ff19fe5332cfcf6cee73137
#
_cell.length_a   1.000
_cell.length_b   1.000
_cell.length_c   1.000
_cell.angle_alpha   90.00
_cell.angle_beta   90.00
_cell.angle_gamma   90.00
#
_symmetry.space_group_name_H-M   'P 1'
#
loop_
_entity.id
_entity.type
_entity.pdbx_description
1 polymer ?
#
loop_
_entity_poly.entity_id
_entity_poly.type
_entity_poly.pdbx_seq_one_letter_code
_entity_poly.pdbx_strand_id
1 'polypeptide(L)'
;TIQMVMALKPIHDVARIKRVVVSTYQGIAGAGVTAMEEANKQIRAVLDGKEPHDSEKFVHPIAFNCLPQISHGVGSDPFDEDGYSDEEAKMIAETVKIMEDDSVRVTATTVRVPVLVGHSESINIETEIKITPQQARDILAKAPGVTVIDNPSKSEYPLAIHAAGKDDTFVGRIREDRSTDNALNMWVVADNLRKGAALNAIQVAELLADA
;
A
#
# COMPACT_ATOMS: atom_id res chain seq x y z
N THR A 1 -2.98 1.79 -4.25
CA THR A 1 -4.07 2.80 -4.00
C THR A 1 -5.27 2.18 -3.31
N ILE A 2 -5.83 1.05 -3.80
CA ILE A 2 -7.12 0.50 -3.33
C ILE A 2 -7.12 0.27 -1.81
N GLN A 3 -6.12 -0.43 -1.27
CA GLN A 3 -6.05 -0.70 0.17
C GLN A 3 -5.91 0.59 0.99
N MET A 4 -5.19 1.59 0.49
CA MET A 4 -5.05 2.88 1.13
C MET A 4 -6.40 3.60 1.24
N VAL A 5 -7.13 3.74 0.13
CA VAL A 5 -8.41 4.46 0.14
C VAL A 5 -9.48 3.73 0.95
N MET A 6 -9.43 2.40 1.04
CA MET A 6 -10.29 1.62 1.94
C MET A 6 -10.10 2.02 3.41
N ALA A 7 -8.88 2.32 3.82
CA ALA A 7 -8.59 2.80 5.17
C ALA A 7 -8.86 4.30 5.32
N LEU A 8 -8.60 5.10 4.28
CA LEU A 8 -8.69 6.56 4.39
C LEU A 8 -10.11 7.11 4.24
N LYS A 9 -10.93 6.55 3.34
CA LYS A 9 -12.28 7.09 3.06
C LYS A 9 -13.17 7.17 4.31
N PRO A 10 -13.26 6.14 5.16
CA PRO A 10 -14.06 6.23 6.39
C PRO A 10 -13.60 7.32 7.36
N ILE A 11 -12.29 7.56 7.43
CA ILE A 11 -11.71 8.63 8.26
C ILE A 11 -11.98 9.99 7.62
N HIS A 12 -11.84 10.10 6.30
CA HIS A 12 -12.07 11.33 5.55
C HIS A 12 -13.52 11.83 5.70
N ASP A 13 -14.49 10.92 5.65
CA ASP A 13 -15.92 11.26 5.79
C ASP A 13 -16.26 11.87 7.16
N VAL A 14 -15.47 11.59 8.20
CA VAL A 14 -15.68 12.11 9.55
C VAL A 14 -14.79 13.31 9.86
N ALA A 15 -13.53 13.30 9.40
CA ALA A 15 -12.53 14.24 9.87
C ALA A 15 -11.86 15.09 8.77
N ARG A 16 -12.23 14.89 7.50
CA ARG A 16 -11.65 15.55 6.30
C ARG A 16 -10.12 15.52 6.29
N ILE A 17 -9.60 14.56 5.56
CA ILE A 17 -8.15 14.47 5.33
C ILE A 17 -7.72 15.59 4.39
N LYS A 18 -6.72 16.36 4.80
CA LYS A 18 -6.11 17.45 4.01
C LYS A 18 -4.86 17.00 3.29
N ARG A 19 -4.11 16.08 3.91
CA ARG A 19 -2.80 15.64 3.41
C ARG A 19 -2.58 14.17 3.70
N VAL A 20 -1.98 13.48 2.73
CA VAL A 20 -1.54 12.09 2.84
C VAL A 20 -0.06 12.01 2.44
N VAL A 21 0.74 11.40 3.29
CA VAL A 21 2.10 10.95 2.96
C VAL A 21 2.11 9.44 3.06
N VAL A 22 2.47 8.77 1.99
CA VAL A 22 2.50 7.31 1.96
C VAL A 22 3.82 6.79 1.43
N SER A 23 4.39 5.81 2.11
CA SER A 23 5.44 4.96 1.59
C SER A 23 4.91 3.53 1.49
N THR A 24 5.07 2.91 0.32
CA THR A 24 4.62 1.54 0.09
C THR A 24 5.77 0.56 0.16
N TYR A 25 5.45 -0.67 0.56
CA TYR A 25 6.32 -1.85 0.56
C TYR A 25 5.60 -2.92 -0.25
N GLN A 26 5.81 -2.89 -1.57
CA GLN A 26 5.03 -3.68 -2.51
C GLN A 26 5.68 -5.04 -2.78
N GLY A 27 4.92 -6.10 -2.55
CA GLY A 27 5.36 -7.47 -2.82
C GLY A 27 5.55 -7.76 -4.30
N ILE A 28 6.32 -8.77 -4.59
CA ILE A 28 6.81 -9.17 -5.93
C ILE A 28 5.66 -9.61 -6.86
N ALA A 29 4.63 -10.25 -6.31
CA ALA A 29 3.52 -10.80 -7.10
C ALA A 29 2.84 -9.77 -8.02
N GLY A 30 2.87 -8.47 -7.66
CA GLY A 30 2.37 -7.39 -8.50
C GLY A 30 3.12 -7.22 -9.82
N ALA A 31 4.36 -7.71 -9.93
CA ALA A 31 5.15 -7.71 -11.16
C ALA A 31 4.97 -9.00 -12.00
N GLY A 32 4.09 -9.93 -11.57
CA GLY A 32 3.74 -11.14 -12.30
C GLY A 32 4.58 -12.37 -11.95
N VAL A 33 4.18 -13.51 -12.52
CA VAL A 33 4.77 -14.82 -12.21
C VAL A 33 6.26 -14.88 -12.56
N THR A 34 6.65 -14.36 -13.70
CA THR A 34 8.06 -14.34 -14.15
C THR A 34 8.96 -13.54 -13.20
N ALA A 35 8.46 -12.44 -12.64
CA ALA A 35 9.17 -11.67 -11.62
C ALA A 35 9.34 -12.45 -10.31
N MET A 36 8.33 -13.23 -9.91
CA MET A 36 8.42 -14.13 -8.75
C MET A 36 9.47 -15.24 -8.97
N GLU A 37 9.53 -15.81 -10.18
CA GLU A 37 10.54 -16.81 -10.54
C GLU A 37 11.96 -16.22 -10.53
N GLU A 38 12.13 -15.02 -11.09
CA GLU A 38 13.40 -14.29 -11.07
C GLU A 38 13.86 -14.03 -9.64
N ALA A 39 12.99 -13.46 -8.80
CA ALA A 39 13.29 -13.19 -7.41
C ALA A 39 13.69 -14.46 -6.64
N ASN A 40 13.00 -15.58 -6.85
CA ASN A 40 13.34 -16.86 -6.24
C ASN A 40 14.71 -17.37 -6.68
N LYS A 41 15.08 -17.21 -7.96
CA LYS A 41 16.41 -17.57 -8.47
C LYS A 41 17.50 -16.70 -7.83
N GLN A 42 17.29 -15.39 -7.76
CA GLN A 42 18.21 -14.44 -7.14
C GLN A 42 18.41 -14.74 -5.65
N ILE A 43 17.33 -14.97 -4.90
CA ILE A 43 17.38 -15.31 -3.47
C ILE A 43 18.22 -16.58 -3.26
N ARG A 44 17.98 -17.63 -4.05
CA ARG A 44 18.76 -18.89 -3.96
C ARG A 44 20.22 -18.67 -4.29
N ALA A 45 20.55 -17.90 -5.33
CA ALA A 45 21.93 -17.59 -5.70
C ALA A 45 22.68 -16.91 -4.55
N VAL A 46 22.08 -15.90 -3.92
CA VAL A 46 22.69 -15.21 -2.76
C VAL A 46 22.88 -16.15 -1.58
N LEU A 47 21.90 -17.00 -1.27
CA LEU A 47 22.00 -17.99 -0.18
C LEU A 47 23.11 -19.05 -0.46
N ASP A 48 23.37 -19.35 -1.73
CA ASP A 48 24.47 -20.23 -2.18
C ASP A 48 25.83 -19.51 -2.22
N GLY A 49 25.92 -18.26 -1.78
CA GLY A 49 27.14 -17.45 -1.80
C GLY A 49 27.56 -16.96 -3.19
N LYS A 50 26.61 -16.91 -4.13
CA LYS A 50 26.80 -16.41 -5.50
C LYS A 50 26.21 -14.99 -5.63
N GLU A 51 26.72 -14.24 -6.60
CA GLU A 51 26.09 -12.99 -7.00
C GLU A 51 24.68 -13.27 -7.57
N PRO A 52 23.69 -12.40 -7.30
CA PRO A 52 22.40 -12.50 -7.95
C PRO A 52 22.55 -12.34 -9.46
N HIS A 53 21.78 -13.12 -10.21
CA HIS A 53 21.76 -13.01 -11.66
C HIS A 53 21.29 -11.61 -12.10
N ASP A 54 21.64 -11.23 -13.33
CA ASP A 54 21.14 -10.01 -13.96
C ASP A 54 19.61 -9.96 -13.92
N SER A 55 19.10 -8.77 -13.69
CA SER A 55 17.67 -8.53 -13.56
C SER A 55 17.04 -8.32 -14.95
N GLU A 56 15.98 -9.08 -15.25
CA GLU A 56 15.18 -8.95 -16.47
C GLU A 56 13.84 -8.22 -16.20
N LYS A 57 13.28 -8.44 -15.02
CA LYS A 57 11.95 -7.90 -14.61
C LYS A 57 12.06 -6.74 -13.65
N PHE A 58 13.16 -6.64 -12.94
CA PHE A 58 13.44 -5.54 -12.03
C PHE A 58 14.60 -4.70 -12.56
N VAL A 59 14.63 -3.43 -12.19
CA VAL A 59 15.72 -2.50 -12.58
C VAL A 59 17.07 -2.83 -11.92
N HIS A 60 17.00 -3.52 -10.79
CA HIS A 60 18.16 -4.03 -10.03
C HIS A 60 17.77 -5.34 -9.34
N PRO A 61 18.73 -6.16 -8.89
CA PRO A 61 18.41 -7.36 -8.11
C PRO A 61 17.53 -7.06 -6.91
N ILE A 62 16.43 -7.83 -6.80
CA ILE A 62 15.45 -7.67 -5.71
C ILE A 62 15.78 -8.51 -4.49
N ALA A 63 16.61 -9.55 -4.64
CA ALA A 63 16.96 -10.42 -3.52
C ALA A 63 17.61 -9.63 -2.38
N PHE A 64 16.96 -9.66 -1.20
CA PHE A 64 17.39 -8.94 0.01
C PHE A 64 17.58 -7.43 -0.17
N ASN A 65 16.82 -6.83 -1.09
CA ASN A 65 16.97 -5.43 -1.48
C ASN A 65 15.62 -4.70 -1.44
N CYS A 66 15.66 -3.35 -1.42
CA CYS A 66 14.52 -2.47 -1.57
C CYS A 66 14.75 -1.60 -2.80
N LEU A 67 13.82 -1.62 -3.76
CA LEU A 67 13.92 -0.85 -5.00
C LEU A 67 12.89 0.29 -4.96
N PRO A 68 13.32 1.56 -4.78
CA PRO A 68 12.41 2.72 -4.73
C PRO A 68 12.05 3.18 -6.16
N GLN A 69 11.67 2.23 -6.98
CA GLN A 69 11.24 2.45 -8.36
C GLN A 69 10.26 1.35 -8.76
N ILE A 70 9.02 1.74 -9.00
CA ILE A 70 8.01 0.87 -9.59
C ILE A 70 7.52 1.57 -10.86
N SER A 71 7.95 1.04 -12.01
CA SER A 71 7.60 1.57 -13.33
C SER A 71 7.23 0.43 -14.28
N HIS A 72 6.52 0.74 -15.37
CA HIS A 72 5.94 -0.24 -16.28
C HIS A 72 6.88 -0.70 -17.40
N GLY A 73 8.16 -0.39 -17.37
CA GLY A 73 9.05 -0.88 -18.42
C GLY A 73 10.52 -0.47 -18.31
N VAL A 74 11.37 -1.40 -18.68
CA VAL A 74 12.77 -1.14 -18.99
C VAL A 74 12.79 -0.35 -20.32
N GLY A 75 13.24 0.91 -20.30
CA GLY A 75 13.46 1.71 -21.52
C GLY A 75 12.50 2.88 -21.73
N SER A 76 11.47 3.08 -20.90
CA SER A 76 10.78 4.38 -20.78
C SER A 76 11.46 5.21 -19.70
N ASP A 77 11.29 6.54 -19.75
CA ASP A 77 11.72 7.37 -18.63
C ASP A 77 10.92 6.93 -17.39
N PRO A 78 11.56 6.40 -16.35
CA PRO A 78 10.86 5.83 -15.20
C PRO A 78 10.29 6.86 -14.25
N PHE A 79 10.66 8.13 -14.42
CA PHE A 79 10.25 9.24 -13.57
C PHE A 79 9.82 10.45 -14.41
N ASP A 80 8.84 11.18 -13.92
CA ASP A 80 8.43 12.46 -14.51
C ASP A 80 9.42 13.60 -14.18
N GLU A 81 9.11 14.82 -14.65
CA GLU A 81 9.94 16.00 -14.45
C GLU A 81 10.14 16.38 -12.97
N ASP A 82 9.18 16.00 -12.10
CA ASP A 82 9.21 16.23 -10.66
C ASP A 82 9.83 15.07 -9.88
N GLY A 83 10.24 14.00 -10.57
CA GLY A 83 10.89 12.81 -10.00
C GLY A 83 9.92 11.76 -9.44
N TYR A 84 8.65 11.79 -9.80
CA TYR A 84 7.69 10.75 -9.44
C TYR A 84 7.68 9.62 -10.47
N SER A 85 7.64 8.38 -10.00
CA SER A 85 7.42 7.22 -10.86
C SER A 85 5.96 7.11 -11.30
N ASP A 86 5.70 6.34 -12.38
CA ASP A 86 4.34 6.09 -12.87
C ASP A 86 3.39 5.59 -11.76
N GLU A 87 3.89 4.70 -10.90
CA GLU A 87 3.09 4.15 -9.80
C GLU A 87 2.77 5.22 -8.75
N GLU A 88 3.70 6.13 -8.46
CA GLU A 88 3.49 7.24 -7.54
C GLU A 88 2.50 8.27 -8.10
N ALA A 89 2.67 8.67 -9.35
CA ALA A 89 1.75 9.56 -10.04
C ALA A 89 0.33 8.97 -10.10
N LYS A 90 0.24 7.67 -10.40
CA LYS A 90 -1.03 6.93 -10.38
C LYS A 90 -1.66 6.93 -8.98
N MET A 91 -0.91 6.64 -7.91
CA MET A 91 -1.44 6.67 -6.55
C MET A 91 -1.99 8.05 -6.17
N ILE A 92 -1.31 9.11 -6.54
CA ILE A 92 -1.73 10.50 -6.29
C ILE A 92 -3.07 10.76 -7.00
N ALA A 93 -3.12 10.54 -8.30
CA ALA A 93 -4.31 10.82 -9.12
C ALA A 93 -5.52 9.96 -8.72
N GLU A 94 -5.33 8.65 -8.50
CA GLU A 94 -6.40 7.74 -8.10
C GLU A 94 -6.94 8.08 -6.70
N THR A 95 -6.10 8.48 -5.76
CA THR A 95 -6.54 8.83 -4.42
C THR A 95 -7.50 10.01 -4.46
N VAL A 96 -7.13 11.10 -5.12
CA VAL A 96 -7.98 12.29 -5.28
C VAL A 96 -9.31 11.91 -5.96
N LYS A 97 -9.24 11.13 -7.05
CA LYS A 97 -10.42 10.70 -7.79
C LYS A 97 -11.37 9.84 -6.95
N ILE A 98 -10.86 8.84 -6.22
CA ILE A 98 -11.68 7.89 -5.45
C ILE A 98 -12.23 8.54 -4.17
N MET A 99 -11.45 9.44 -3.56
CA MET A 99 -11.89 10.20 -2.39
C MET A 99 -12.96 11.24 -2.74
N GLU A 100 -13.09 11.60 -4.04
CA GLU A 100 -14.00 12.64 -4.56
C GLU A 100 -13.75 14.01 -3.91
N ASP A 101 -12.47 14.30 -3.62
CA ASP A 101 -12.05 15.58 -3.02
C ASP A 101 -10.72 16.06 -3.58
N ASP A 102 -10.78 17.03 -4.47
CA ASP A 102 -9.60 17.65 -5.13
C ASP A 102 -8.74 18.47 -4.15
N SER A 103 -9.20 18.71 -2.94
CA SER A 103 -8.45 19.45 -1.92
C SER A 103 -7.41 18.57 -1.19
N VAL A 104 -7.52 17.25 -1.28
CA VAL A 104 -6.60 16.31 -0.62
C VAL A 104 -5.23 16.34 -1.32
N ARG A 105 -4.20 16.68 -0.57
CA ARG A 105 -2.82 16.68 -1.06
C ARG A 105 -2.14 15.36 -0.75
N VAL A 106 -1.65 14.68 -1.77
CA VAL A 106 -1.03 13.36 -1.65
C VAL A 106 0.40 13.41 -2.15
N THR A 107 1.32 12.76 -1.43
CA THR A 107 2.65 12.41 -1.93
C THR A 107 2.94 10.95 -1.61
N ALA A 108 3.57 10.25 -2.54
CA ALA A 108 3.84 8.83 -2.44
C ALA A 108 5.31 8.51 -2.74
N THR A 109 5.83 7.49 -2.07
CA THR A 109 7.08 6.83 -2.43
C THR A 109 6.81 5.35 -2.55
N THR A 110 6.99 4.78 -3.74
CA THR A 110 6.68 3.37 -3.97
C THR A 110 7.93 2.52 -4.03
N VAL A 111 7.97 1.47 -3.20
CA VAL A 111 9.14 0.62 -3.03
C VAL A 111 8.78 -0.84 -3.29
N ARG A 112 9.51 -1.51 -4.20
CA ARG A 112 9.45 -2.97 -4.36
C ARG A 112 10.32 -3.63 -3.29
N VAL A 113 9.76 -4.61 -2.59
CA VAL A 113 10.45 -5.36 -1.53
C VAL A 113 10.37 -6.87 -1.80
N PRO A 114 11.30 -7.70 -1.27
CA PRO A 114 11.33 -9.14 -1.50
C PRO A 114 10.29 -9.90 -0.65
N VAL A 115 9.07 -9.42 -0.64
CA VAL A 115 7.88 -10.05 -0.08
C VAL A 115 7.11 -10.68 -1.24
N LEU A 116 6.72 -11.96 -1.14
CA LEU A 116 6.10 -12.66 -2.26
C LEU A 116 4.74 -12.07 -2.61
N VAL A 117 3.82 -12.04 -1.65
CA VAL A 117 2.43 -11.58 -1.83
C VAL A 117 2.08 -10.59 -0.73
N GLY A 118 1.30 -9.57 -1.08
CA GLY A 118 0.83 -8.53 -0.19
C GLY A 118 1.62 -7.23 -0.35
N HIS A 119 0.88 -6.13 -0.25
CA HIS A 119 1.45 -4.77 -0.17
C HIS A 119 1.21 -4.23 1.23
N SER A 120 2.24 -3.62 1.77
CA SER A 120 2.17 -2.90 3.04
C SER A 120 2.41 -1.41 2.79
N GLU A 121 1.79 -0.55 3.60
CA GLU A 121 1.89 0.90 3.47
C GLU A 121 2.09 1.54 4.83
N SER A 122 3.06 2.44 4.92
CA SER A 122 3.19 3.40 6.02
C SER A 122 2.52 4.68 5.60
N ILE A 123 1.44 5.04 6.29
CA ILE A 123 0.60 6.19 5.93
C ILE A 123 0.61 7.19 7.08
N ASN A 124 0.84 8.46 6.73
CA ASN A 124 0.63 9.60 7.59
C ASN A 124 -0.48 10.47 6.99
N ILE A 125 -1.46 10.85 7.79
CA ILE A 125 -2.55 11.73 7.39
C ILE A 125 -2.65 12.94 8.30
N GLU A 126 -2.96 14.09 7.72
CA GLU A 126 -3.42 15.28 8.44
C GLU A 126 -4.91 15.50 8.17
N THR A 127 -5.67 15.82 9.21
CA THR A 127 -7.12 16.05 9.14
C THR A 127 -7.50 17.47 9.51
N GLU A 128 -8.65 17.94 9.03
CA GLU A 128 -9.21 19.24 9.47
C GLU A 128 -9.71 19.16 10.91
N ILE A 129 -10.45 18.09 11.22
CA ILE A 129 -11.00 17.85 12.54
C ILE A 129 -10.08 16.84 13.24
N LYS A 130 -9.61 17.19 14.43
CA LYS A 130 -8.79 16.28 15.23
C LYS A 130 -9.58 15.04 15.62
N ILE A 131 -8.99 13.88 15.34
CA ILE A 131 -9.46 12.58 15.85
C ILE A 131 -8.33 11.89 16.60
N THR A 132 -8.70 11.17 17.65
CA THR A 132 -7.75 10.35 18.40
C THR A 132 -7.49 9.01 17.71
N PRO A 133 -6.38 8.32 18.01
CA PRO A 133 -6.15 6.96 17.53
C PRO A 133 -7.29 5.99 17.87
N GLN A 134 -7.94 6.16 19.03
CA GLN A 134 -9.06 5.31 19.40
C GLN A 134 -10.29 5.57 18.53
N GLN A 135 -10.60 6.84 18.27
CA GLN A 135 -11.68 7.19 17.34
C GLN A 135 -11.44 6.65 15.93
N ALA A 136 -10.19 6.71 15.46
CA ALA A 136 -9.82 6.12 14.16
C ALA A 136 -10.03 4.59 14.15
N ARG A 137 -9.65 3.87 15.22
CA ARG A 137 -9.95 2.43 15.36
C ARG A 137 -11.44 2.14 15.32
N ASP A 138 -12.23 2.94 16.04
CA ASP A 138 -13.69 2.76 16.14
C ASP A 138 -14.40 3.02 14.79
N ILE A 139 -13.88 3.97 14.00
CA ILE A 139 -14.34 4.25 12.63
C ILE A 139 -14.01 3.06 11.73
N LEU A 140 -12.75 2.64 11.72
CA LEU A 140 -12.25 1.60 10.84
C LEU A 140 -12.84 0.21 11.16
N ALA A 141 -13.10 -0.08 12.43
CA ALA A 141 -13.75 -1.33 12.83
C ALA A 141 -15.17 -1.50 12.31
N LYS A 142 -15.82 -0.41 11.86
CA LYS A 142 -17.16 -0.41 11.26
C LYS A 142 -17.14 -0.35 9.74
N ALA A 143 -15.96 -0.11 9.15
CA ALA A 143 -15.82 0.03 7.71
C ALA A 143 -15.88 -1.33 7.01
N PRO A 144 -16.72 -1.50 5.97
CA PRO A 144 -16.80 -2.76 5.26
C PRO A 144 -15.47 -3.11 4.57
N GLY A 145 -15.05 -4.38 4.67
CA GLY A 145 -13.81 -4.86 4.08
C GLY A 145 -12.53 -4.38 4.77
N VAL A 146 -12.65 -3.82 5.98
CA VAL A 146 -11.52 -3.39 6.81
C VAL A 146 -11.50 -4.17 8.11
N THR A 147 -10.36 -4.72 8.46
CA THR A 147 -10.12 -5.40 9.73
C THR A 147 -9.01 -4.69 10.50
N VAL A 148 -9.30 -4.26 11.74
CA VAL A 148 -8.32 -3.61 12.62
C VAL A 148 -7.58 -4.67 13.45
N ILE A 149 -6.24 -4.69 13.31
CA ILE A 149 -5.32 -5.50 14.13
C ILE A 149 -4.33 -4.53 14.77
N ASP A 150 -4.59 -4.08 15.99
CA ASP A 150 -3.78 -3.02 16.59
C ASP A 150 -3.61 -3.18 18.10
N ASN A 151 -2.81 -4.15 18.48
CA ASN A 151 -2.36 -4.37 19.85
C ASN A 151 -0.82 -4.46 19.90
N PRO A 152 -0.12 -3.32 19.78
CA PRO A 152 1.35 -3.29 19.73
C PRO A 152 2.03 -3.86 20.97
N SER A 153 1.38 -3.82 22.14
CA SER A 153 1.93 -4.39 23.39
C SER A 153 2.10 -5.90 23.34
N LYS A 154 1.34 -6.58 22.45
CA LYS A 154 1.42 -8.01 22.17
C LYS A 154 2.07 -8.31 20.81
N SER A 155 2.65 -7.30 20.16
CA SER A 155 3.17 -7.42 18.78
C SER A 155 2.12 -7.86 17.75
N GLU A 156 0.84 -7.54 18.00
CA GLU A 156 -0.27 -7.82 17.09
C GLU A 156 -0.51 -6.60 16.19
N TYR A 157 -0.17 -6.73 14.92
CA TYR A 157 -0.34 -5.74 13.86
C TYR A 157 -0.39 -6.45 12.50
N PRO A 158 -0.87 -5.80 11.42
CA PRO A 158 -0.96 -6.43 10.11
C PRO A 158 0.40 -6.83 9.54
N LEU A 159 0.47 -8.03 8.97
CA LEU A 159 1.65 -8.56 8.29
C LEU A 159 1.26 -9.12 6.91
N ALA A 160 2.10 -8.91 5.91
CA ALA A 160 1.84 -9.36 4.54
C ALA A 160 1.61 -10.88 4.46
N ILE A 161 2.38 -11.67 5.20
CA ILE A 161 2.24 -13.14 5.24
C ILE A 161 0.88 -13.61 5.78
N HIS A 162 0.21 -12.80 6.61
CA HIS A 162 -1.10 -13.11 7.18
C HIS A 162 -2.24 -12.54 6.34
N ALA A 163 -1.98 -11.46 5.58
CA ALA A 163 -2.93 -10.85 4.66
C ALA A 163 -3.05 -11.62 3.34
N ALA A 164 -1.98 -12.31 2.94
CA ALA A 164 -1.98 -13.13 1.73
C ALA A 164 -3.12 -14.16 1.75
N GLY A 165 -3.92 -14.22 0.69
CA GLY A 165 -5.11 -15.07 0.55
C GLY A 165 -6.36 -14.55 1.28
N LYS A 166 -6.31 -13.35 1.89
CA LYS A 166 -7.47 -12.72 2.56
C LYS A 166 -8.08 -11.61 1.71
N ASP A 167 -9.35 -11.34 1.96
CA ASP A 167 -10.12 -10.36 1.20
C ASP A 167 -10.10 -8.96 1.81
N ASP A 168 -9.88 -8.86 3.11
CA ASP A 168 -9.90 -7.63 3.86
C ASP A 168 -8.61 -6.80 3.65
N THR A 169 -8.77 -5.51 3.86
CA THR A 169 -7.68 -4.59 4.14
C THR A 169 -7.45 -4.53 5.65
N PHE A 170 -6.24 -4.82 6.08
CA PHE A 170 -5.87 -4.86 7.49
C PHE A 170 -5.20 -3.56 7.90
N VAL A 171 -5.64 -2.97 9.01
CA VAL A 171 -5.10 -1.69 9.52
C VAL A 171 -4.65 -1.85 10.97
N GLY A 172 -3.48 -1.30 11.27
CA GLY A 172 -2.96 -1.28 12.65
C GLY A 172 -1.86 -0.24 12.82
N ARG A 173 -1.16 -0.29 13.95
CA ARG A 173 -0.14 0.71 14.32
C ARG A 173 -0.69 2.14 14.27
N ILE A 174 -1.99 2.31 14.58
CA ILE A 174 -2.68 3.60 14.59
C ILE A 174 -2.21 4.39 15.81
N ARG A 175 -1.61 5.55 15.56
CA ARG A 175 -1.02 6.40 16.60
C ARG A 175 -1.01 7.87 16.17
N GLU A 176 -0.98 8.77 17.15
CA GLU A 176 -0.76 10.20 16.86
C GLU A 176 0.61 10.44 16.23
N ASP A 177 0.67 11.39 15.31
CA ASP A 177 1.91 11.97 14.88
C ASP A 177 2.30 13.08 15.88
N ARG A 178 3.47 12.94 16.48
CA ARG A 178 3.96 13.89 17.49
C ARG A 178 4.66 15.11 16.89
N SER A 179 4.82 15.12 15.58
CA SER A 179 5.56 16.18 14.86
C SER A 179 4.65 17.28 14.33
N THR A 180 3.34 17.05 14.28
CA THR A 180 2.35 18.02 13.81
C THR A 180 0.99 17.81 14.48
N ASP A 181 0.16 18.85 14.46
CA ASP A 181 -1.20 18.79 15.00
C ASP A 181 -2.14 18.05 14.04
N ASN A 182 -3.17 17.43 14.61
CA ASN A 182 -4.27 16.76 13.88
C ASN A 182 -3.81 15.68 12.88
N ALA A 183 -2.73 14.97 13.20
CA ALA A 183 -2.19 13.95 12.31
C ALA A 183 -2.12 12.57 12.98
N LEU A 184 -2.29 11.55 12.15
CA LEU A 184 -2.19 10.15 12.52
C LEU A 184 -1.24 9.41 11.61
N ASN A 185 -0.53 8.43 12.18
CA ASN A 185 0.19 7.41 11.43
C ASN A 185 -0.56 6.09 11.53
N MET A 186 -0.52 5.30 10.45
CA MET A 186 -1.07 3.95 10.43
C MET A 186 -0.26 3.02 9.52
N TRP A 187 -0.46 1.74 9.70
CA TRP A 187 0.09 0.67 8.88
C TRP A 187 -1.04 -0.11 8.25
N VAL A 188 -1.04 -0.18 6.92
CA VAL A 188 -2.10 -0.81 6.13
C VAL A 188 -1.51 -1.95 5.31
N VAL A 189 -2.16 -3.10 5.30
CA VAL A 189 -1.70 -4.29 4.57
C VAL A 189 -2.89 -4.96 3.90
N ALA A 190 -2.74 -5.38 2.63
CA ALA A 190 -3.71 -6.20 1.94
C ALA A 190 -3.04 -7.16 0.94
N ASP A 191 -3.78 -8.19 0.53
CA ASP A 191 -3.40 -9.03 -0.60
C ASP A 191 -3.59 -8.23 -1.90
N ASN A 192 -2.48 -7.95 -2.58
CA ASN A 192 -2.45 -7.16 -3.79
C ASN A 192 -3.06 -7.87 -5.01
N LEU A 193 -3.16 -9.20 -4.99
CA LEU A 193 -3.78 -9.97 -6.07
C LEU A 193 -5.30 -10.09 -5.89
N ARG A 194 -5.79 -10.02 -4.65
CA ARG A 194 -7.21 -10.11 -4.31
C ARG A 194 -7.84 -8.72 -4.23
N LYS A 195 -7.81 -8.08 -3.07
CA LYS A 195 -8.42 -6.74 -2.88
C LYS A 195 -7.78 -5.68 -3.77
N GLY A 196 -6.48 -5.77 -4.00
CA GLY A 196 -5.76 -4.85 -4.89
C GLY A 196 -6.06 -5.02 -6.38
N ALA A 197 -6.71 -6.13 -6.81
CA ALA A 197 -6.93 -6.45 -8.23
C ALA A 197 -8.22 -7.23 -8.47
N ALA A 198 -8.15 -8.57 -8.58
CA ALA A 198 -9.22 -9.41 -9.09
C ALA A 198 -10.50 -9.33 -8.23
N LEU A 199 -10.39 -9.44 -6.92
CA LEU A 199 -11.54 -9.37 -6.03
C LEU A 199 -12.25 -8.02 -6.11
N ASN A 200 -11.50 -6.92 -6.15
CA ASN A 200 -12.10 -5.59 -6.25
C ASN A 200 -12.89 -5.40 -7.54
N ALA A 201 -12.38 -5.93 -8.65
CA ALA A 201 -13.10 -5.90 -9.93
C ALA A 201 -14.42 -6.67 -9.87
N ILE A 202 -14.43 -7.84 -9.21
CA ILE A 202 -15.65 -8.63 -8.99
C ILE A 202 -16.63 -7.87 -8.12
N GLN A 203 -16.18 -7.30 -7.00
CA GLN A 203 -17.05 -6.54 -6.09
C GLN A 203 -17.66 -5.30 -6.76
N VAL A 204 -16.92 -4.62 -7.63
CA VAL A 204 -17.47 -3.52 -8.43
C VAL A 204 -18.53 -4.03 -9.41
N ALA A 205 -18.29 -5.18 -10.06
CA ALA A 205 -19.27 -5.78 -10.97
C ALA A 205 -20.56 -6.21 -10.25
N GLU A 206 -20.46 -6.77 -9.03
CA GLU A 206 -21.61 -7.12 -8.19
C GLU A 206 -22.46 -5.88 -7.87
N LEU A 207 -21.85 -4.78 -7.43
CA LEU A 207 -22.56 -3.52 -7.17
C LEU A 207 -23.27 -2.95 -8.40
N LEU A 208 -22.69 -3.13 -9.60
CA LEU A 208 -23.33 -2.69 -10.85
C LEU A 208 -24.48 -3.60 -11.30
N ALA A 209 -24.44 -4.87 -10.91
CA ALA A 209 -25.53 -5.82 -11.23
C ALA A 209 -26.75 -5.65 -10.32
N ASP A 210 -26.54 -5.14 -9.10
CA ASP A 210 -27.60 -4.89 -8.10
C ASP A 210 -28.21 -3.47 -8.21
N ALA A 211 -27.69 -2.61 -9.10
CA ALA A 211 -28.14 -1.23 -9.31
C ALA A 211 -29.16 -1.13 -10.45
#